data_c658cdfad8ae7bef25305e35df266d75
#
_entry.id   c658cdfad8ae7bef25305e35df266d75
#
_cell.length_a   1.000
_cell.length_b   1.000
_cell.length_c   1.000
_cell.angle_alpha   90.00
_cell.angle_beta   90.00
_cell.angle_gamma   90.00
#
_symmetry.space_group_name_H-M   'P 1'
#
loop_
_entity.id
_entity.type
_entity.pdbx_description
1 polymer ?
#
loop_
_entity_poly.entity_id
_entity_poly.type
_entity_poly.pdbx_seq_one_letter_code
_entity_poly.pdbx_strand_id
1 'polypeptide(L)'
;RAVLPAHHFDDDTKDVIKLGMGLVATMTALILGLLIASAKGSYDTQKSEVAELSAKVIFLDRVLARYGPETKEIRDLLRGSVEREIDRVWPKDHARAPELVPGGSAGIAFIKIQELSPKDDAQRSLKAQAFSILTDIQQTRWLMFVQRGSSFPMLFLVVVVSWLTMIFISFGLFAPRNATVIATLLVCALSVTAAILMILELNTPFEGLIQISPAQLRDTLMVVGQ
;
A
#
# COMPACT_ATOMS: atom_id res chain seq x y z
N ARG A 1 36.19 -14.82 19.28
CA ARG A 1 37.10 -15.04 20.47
C ARG A 1 38.59 -15.08 20.11
N ALA A 2 38.96 -15.25 18.86
CA ALA A 2 40.36 -15.29 18.43
C ALA A 2 41.01 -13.90 18.19
N VAL A 3 40.20 -12.82 18.25
CA VAL A 3 40.68 -11.48 17.86
C VAL A 3 40.73 -10.48 19.02
N LEU A 4 40.11 -10.79 20.16
CA LEU A 4 40.08 -9.88 21.33
C LEU A 4 40.86 -10.42 22.50
N PRO A 5 41.73 -9.59 23.16
CA PRO A 5 42.49 -9.95 24.34
C PRO A 5 41.59 -10.33 25.52
N ALA A 6 42.04 -11.26 26.37
CA ALA A 6 41.22 -11.82 27.46
C ALA A 6 40.78 -10.80 28.51
N HIS A 7 41.51 -9.68 28.70
CA HIS A 7 41.16 -8.61 29.63
C HIS A 7 39.99 -7.72 29.21
N HIS A 8 39.51 -7.82 27.96
CA HIS A 8 38.28 -7.15 27.49
C HIS A 8 37.00 -7.92 27.84
N PHE A 9 37.09 -9.05 28.54
CA PHE A 9 35.95 -9.87 28.98
C PHE A 9 35.72 -9.81 30.49
N ASP A 10 36.14 -8.73 31.14
CA ASP A 10 35.82 -8.50 32.54
C ASP A 10 34.31 -8.35 32.74
N ASP A 11 33.80 -8.73 33.91
CA ASP A 11 32.36 -8.76 34.18
C ASP A 11 31.73 -7.35 34.11
N ASP A 12 32.47 -6.32 34.54
CA ASP A 12 32.05 -4.93 34.43
C ASP A 12 31.87 -4.49 32.94
N THR A 13 32.79 -4.91 32.07
CA THR A 13 32.71 -4.63 30.62
C THR A 13 31.53 -5.33 29.99
N LYS A 14 31.25 -6.58 30.35
CA LYS A 14 30.07 -7.32 29.86
C LYS A 14 28.77 -6.67 30.28
N ASP A 15 28.67 -6.12 31.48
CA ASP A 15 27.46 -5.47 31.98
C ASP A 15 27.22 -4.13 31.29
N VAL A 16 28.22 -3.32 31.01
CA VAL A 16 28.09 -2.10 30.19
C VAL A 16 27.65 -2.45 28.78
N ILE A 17 28.20 -3.49 28.16
CA ILE A 17 27.77 -3.94 26.80
C ILE A 17 26.31 -4.40 26.82
N LYS A 18 25.87 -5.19 27.83
CA LYS A 18 24.48 -5.62 27.97
C LYS A 18 23.52 -4.44 28.11
N LEU A 19 23.88 -3.42 28.89
CA LEU A 19 23.08 -2.18 29.04
C LEU A 19 22.96 -1.43 27.71
N GLY A 20 24.08 -1.24 27.00
CA GLY A 20 24.09 -0.61 25.69
C GLY A 20 23.25 -1.38 24.65
N MET A 21 23.36 -2.71 24.64
CA MET A 21 22.53 -3.57 23.78
C MET A 21 21.04 -3.49 24.13
N GLY A 22 20.70 -3.43 25.42
CA GLY A 22 19.34 -3.23 25.89
C GLY A 22 18.75 -1.91 25.37
N LEU A 23 19.54 -0.83 25.42
CA LEU A 23 19.11 0.47 24.86
C LEU A 23 18.87 0.39 23.35
N VAL A 24 19.81 -0.18 22.58
CA VAL A 24 19.65 -0.34 21.13
C VAL A 24 18.45 -1.24 20.79
N ALA A 25 18.24 -2.30 21.58
CA ALA A 25 17.10 -3.21 21.37
C ALA A 25 15.75 -2.49 21.59
N THR A 26 15.63 -1.67 22.64
CA THR A 26 14.41 -0.89 22.88
C THR A 26 14.16 0.14 21.80
N MET A 27 15.19 0.87 21.35
CA MET A 27 15.08 1.81 20.23
C MET A 27 14.69 1.09 18.94
N THR A 28 15.30 -0.07 18.66
CA THR A 28 14.95 -0.90 17.49
C THR A 28 13.49 -1.34 17.53
N ALA A 29 12.99 -1.79 18.69
CA ALA A 29 11.61 -2.22 18.86
C ALA A 29 10.62 -1.06 18.64
N LEU A 30 10.91 0.14 19.16
CA LEU A 30 10.10 1.33 18.96
C LEU A 30 10.04 1.73 17.48
N ILE A 31 11.19 1.77 16.80
CA ILE A 31 11.23 2.11 15.37
C ILE A 31 10.53 1.06 14.53
N LEU A 32 10.73 -0.23 14.81
CA LEU A 32 10.06 -1.32 14.11
C LEU A 32 8.53 -1.23 14.28
N GLY A 33 8.06 -0.95 15.50
CA GLY A 33 6.64 -0.72 15.77
C GLY A 33 6.07 0.46 14.99
N LEU A 34 6.81 1.58 14.93
CA LEU A 34 6.41 2.75 14.14
C LEU A 34 6.39 2.45 12.63
N LEU A 35 7.35 1.68 12.12
CA LEU A 35 7.40 1.28 10.73
C LEU A 35 6.21 0.39 10.35
N ILE A 36 5.84 -0.57 11.21
CA ILE A 36 4.65 -1.42 11.02
C ILE A 36 3.39 -0.55 11.02
N ALA A 37 3.25 0.35 11.98
CA ALA A 37 2.08 1.24 12.06
C ALA A 37 1.97 2.15 10.83
N SER A 38 3.09 2.71 10.36
CA SER A 38 3.15 3.55 9.16
C SER A 38 2.79 2.76 7.89
N ALA A 39 3.39 1.56 7.71
CA ALA A 39 3.10 0.70 6.56
C ALA A 39 1.62 0.26 6.55
N LYS A 40 1.07 -0.10 7.73
CA LYS A 40 -0.35 -0.45 7.87
C LYS A 40 -1.26 0.74 7.57
N GLY A 41 -0.93 1.93 8.05
CA GLY A 41 -1.68 3.17 7.77
C GLY A 41 -1.71 3.48 6.27
N SER A 42 -0.58 3.36 5.57
CA SER A 42 -0.50 3.55 4.12
C SER A 42 -1.35 2.53 3.36
N TYR A 43 -1.28 1.25 3.74
CA TYR A 43 -2.10 0.19 3.17
C TYR A 43 -3.61 0.46 3.35
N ASP A 44 -4.04 0.83 4.57
CA ASP A 44 -5.45 1.10 4.87
C ASP A 44 -5.96 2.33 4.11
N THR A 45 -5.15 3.37 3.95
CA THR A 45 -5.47 4.54 3.14
C THR A 45 -5.72 4.13 1.69
N GLN A 46 -4.81 3.40 1.06
CA GLN A 46 -4.98 2.96 -0.33
C GLN A 46 -6.17 2.02 -0.51
N LYS A 47 -6.42 1.14 0.46
CA LYS A 47 -7.62 0.30 0.46
C LYS A 47 -8.91 1.12 0.52
N SER A 48 -8.94 2.16 1.33
CA SER A 48 -10.08 3.09 1.42
C SER A 48 -10.27 3.88 0.13
N GLU A 49 -9.19 4.33 -0.50
CA GLU A 49 -9.24 5.04 -1.79
C GLU A 49 -9.82 4.19 -2.92
N VAL A 50 -9.46 2.89 -2.97
CA VAL A 50 -10.07 1.94 -3.94
C VAL A 50 -11.58 1.79 -3.69
N ALA A 51 -12.00 1.69 -2.43
CA ALA A 51 -13.43 1.62 -2.08
C ALA A 51 -14.17 2.90 -2.46
N GLU A 52 -13.58 4.07 -2.20
CA GLU A 52 -14.14 5.37 -2.56
C GLU A 52 -14.27 5.54 -4.08
N LEU A 53 -13.25 5.15 -4.84
CA LEU A 53 -13.31 5.16 -6.30
C LEU A 53 -14.44 4.27 -6.82
N SER A 54 -14.60 3.08 -6.26
CA SER A 54 -15.68 2.15 -6.62
C SER A 54 -17.04 2.78 -6.39
N ALA A 55 -17.26 3.41 -5.24
CA ALA A 55 -18.50 4.11 -4.91
C ALA A 55 -18.78 5.29 -5.84
N LYS A 56 -17.75 6.11 -6.13
CA LYS A 56 -17.87 7.26 -7.06
C LYS A 56 -18.21 6.83 -8.48
N VAL A 57 -17.64 5.72 -8.95
CA VAL A 57 -17.96 5.17 -10.29
C VAL A 57 -19.41 4.70 -10.37
N ILE A 58 -19.91 3.98 -9.36
CA ILE A 58 -21.31 3.56 -9.31
C ILE A 58 -22.22 4.79 -9.27
N PHE A 59 -21.86 5.80 -8.47
CA PHE A 59 -22.68 7.00 -8.36
C PHE A 59 -22.70 7.80 -9.67
N LEU A 60 -21.57 7.92 -10.36
CA LEU A 60 -21.48 8.53 -11.68
C LEU A 60 -22.39 7.81 -12.69
N ASP A 61 -22.34 6.48 -12.73
CA ASP A 61 -23.20 5.68 -13.62
C ASP A 61 -24.70 5.94 -13.34
N ARG A 62 -25.10 6.02 -12.08
CA ARG A 62 -26.49 6.31 -11.68
C ARG A 62 -26.93 7.71 -12.07
N VAL A 63 -26.07 8.72 -11.95
CA VAL A 63 -26.35 10.09 -12.39
C VAL A 63 -26.50 10.15 -13.91
N LEU A 64 -25.62 9.48 -14.65
CA LEU A 64 -25.70 9.39 -16.12
C LEU A 64 -26.95 8.62 -16.58
N ALA A 65 -27.32 7.53 -15.91
CA ALA A 65 -28.55 6.80 -16.21
C ALA A 65 -29.80 7.66 -16.03
N ARG A 66 -29.83 8.52 -15.00
CA ARG A 66 -30.95 9.46 -14.77
C ARG A 66 -30.99 10.61 -15.76
N TYR A 67 -29.87 10.99 -16.35
CA TYR A 67 -29.82 12.03 -17.37
C TYR A 67 -30.60 11.64 -18.60
N GLY A 68 -30.52 10.38 -19.03
CA GLY A 68 -31.25 9.85 -20.14
C GLY A 68 -30.47 8.90 -21.05
N PRO A 69 -31.11 8.36 -22.08
CA PRO A 69 -30.50 7.37 -22.98
C PRO A 69 -29.32 7.91 -23.78
N GLU A 70 -29.17 9.22 -23.89
CA GLU A 70 -28.07 9.89 -24.59
C GLU A 70 -26.70 9.60 -23.92
N THR A 71 -26.73 9.20 -22.65
CA THR A 71 -25.49 8.89 -21.89
C THR A 71 -25.04 7.44 -22.01
N LYS A 72 -25.75 6.59 -22.77
CA LYS A 72 -25.42 5.16 -22.89
C LYS A 72 -23.97 4.94 -23.32
N GLU A 73 -23.53 5.64 -24.35
CA GLU A 73 -22.14 5.53 -24.82
C GLU A 73 -21.12 5.91 -23.73
N ILE A 74 -21.42 6.94 -22.93
CA ILE A 74 -20.56 7.37 -21.82
C ILE A 74 -20.48 6.29 -20.74
N ARG A 75 -21.62 5.65 -20.42
CA ARG A 75 -21.70 4.55 -19.45
C ARG A 75 -20.92 3.32 -19.93
N ASP A 76 -21.02 2.98 -21.21
CA ASP A 76 -20.25 1.88 -21.82
C ASP A 76 -18.73 2.18 -21.78
N LEU A 77 -18.32 3.41 -22.06
CA LEU A 77 -16.94 3.86 -21.93
C LEU A 77 -16.46 3.81 -20.47
N LEU A 78 -17.30 4.20 -19.51
CA LEU A 78 -17.00 4.14 -18.09
C LEU A 78 -16.76 2.69 -17.67
N ARG A 79 -17.64 1.77 -18.03
CA ARG A 79 -17.49 0.34 -17.77
C ARG A 79 -16.19 -0.22 -18.35
N GLY A 80 -15.93 0.03 -19.63
CA GLY A 80 -14.69 -0.43 -20.28
C GLY A 80 -13.42 0.23 -19.69
N SER A 81 -13.55 1.43 -19.08
CA SER A 81 -12.42 2.05 -18.39
C SER A 81 -12.11 1.36 -17.07
N VAL A 82 -13.12 0.95 -16.32
CA VAL A 82 -12.97 0.19 -15.07
C VAL A 82 -12.37 -1.20 -15.36
N GLU A 83 -12.83 -1.90 -16.39
CA GLU A 83 -12.27 -3.19 -16.81
C GLU A 83 -10.77 -3.10 -17.11
N ARG A 84 -10.37 -2.12 -17.92
CA ARG A 84 -8.96 -1.87 -18.24
C ARG A 84 -8.14 -1.50 -17.02
N GLU A 85 -8.71 -0.75 -16.07
CA GLU A 85 -8.02 -0.37 -14.84
C GLU A 85 -7.78 -1.59 -13.94
N ILE A 86 -8.76 -2.49 -13.81
CA ILE A 86 -8.62 -3.75 -13.07
C ILE A 86 -7.49 -4.59 -13.68
N ASP A 87 -7.47 -4.78 -15.02
CA ASP A 87 -6.44 -5.58 -15.68
C ASP A 87 -5.04 -4.93 -15.61
N ARG A 88 -4.97 -3.59 -15.44
CA ARG A 88 -3.72 -2.84 -15.30
C ARG A 88 -3.16 -2.91 -13.88
N VAL A 89 -4.03 -2.72 -12.89
CA VAL A 89 -3.64 -2.69 -11.46
C VAL A 89 -3.47 -4.09 -10.89
N TRP A 90 -4.26 -5.06 -11.37
CA TRP A 90 -4.18 -6.48 -11.00
C TRP A 90 -4.01 -7.37 -12.24
N PRO A 91 -2.84 -7.32 -12.89
CA PRO A 91 -2.61 -8.11 -14.10
C PRO A 91 -2.70 -9.61 -13.79
N LYS A 92 -3.36 -10.35 -14.68
CA LYS A 92 -3.45 -11.82 -14.58
C LYS A 92 -2.09 -12.50 -14.77
N ASP A 93 -1.21 -11.84 -15.51
CA ASP A 93 0.18 -12.27 -15.68
C ASP A 93 1.03 -11.66 -14.56
N HIS A 94 1.44 -12.48 -13.61
CA HIS A 94 2.27 -12.08 -12.47
C HIS A 94 3.68 -11.56 -12.86
N ALA A 95 4.09 -11.73 -14.11
CA ALA A 95 5.33 -11.16 -14.63
C ALA A 95 5.22 -9.66 -14.95
N ARG A 96 3.99 -9.13 -15.03
CA ARG A 96 3.74 -7.71 -15.32
C ARG A 96 3.48 -6.96 -14.02
N ALA A 97 4.32 -5.96 -13.73
CA ALA A 97 4.11 -5.09 -12.57
C ALA A 97 2.80 -4.29 -12.70
N PRO A 98 2.05 -4.10 -11.60
CA PRO A 98 0.88 -3.21 -11.57
C PRO A 98 1.24 -1.80 -12.00
N GLU A 99 0.43 -1.22 -12.88
CA GLU A 99 0.66 0.11 -13.43
C GLU A 99 -0.48 1.05 -13.04
N LEU A 100 -0.21 2.00 -12.15
CA LEU A 100 -1.11 3.10 -11.79
C LEU A 100 -0.71 4.33 -12.61
N VAL A 101 -1.29 4.50 -13.79
CA VAL A 101 -1.05 5.69 -14.61
C VAL A 101 -2.35 6.50 -14.70
N PRO A 102 -2.38 7.75 -14.21
CA PRO A 102 -3.51 8.63 -14.42
C PRO A 102 -3.60 9.02 -15.90
N GLY A 103 -4.73 8.78 -16.53
CA GLY A 103 -4.93 9.15 -17.95
C GLY A 103 -5.79 8.12 -18.72
N GLY A 104 -5.88 8.26 -20.01
CA GLY A 104 -6.59 7.35 -20.91
C GLY A 104 -8.09 7.65 -21.03
N SER A 105 -8.94 6.62 -20.96
CA SER A 105 -10.37 6.69 -21.23
C SER A 105 -11.19 7.68 -20.40
N ALA A 106 -10.66 8.10 -19.24
CA ALA A 106 -11.31 9.11 -18.42
C ALA A 106 -11.34 10.50 -19.07
N GLY A 107 -10.33 10.85 -19.88
CA GLY A 107 -10.36 12.07 -20.70
C GLY A 107 -11.46 12.06 -21.75
N ILE A 108 -11.72 10.90 -22.37
CA ILE A 108 -12.79 10.74 -23.35
C ILE A 108 -14.17 10.90 -22.69
N ALA A 109 -14.37 10.28 -21.52
CA ALA A 109 -15.62 10.44 -20.77
C ALA A 109 -15.87 11.90 -20.37
N PHE A 110 -14.82 12.63 -20.00
CA PHE A 110 -14.89 14.05 -19.67
C PHE A 110 -15.37 14.89 -20.86
N ILE A 111 -14.78 14.70 -22.05
CA ILE A 111 -15.18 15.40 -23.27
C ILE A 111 -16.64 15.07 -23.61
N LYS A 112 -17.04 13.80 -23.58
CA LYS A 112 -18.41 13.39 -23.90
C LYS A 112 -19.45 13.93 -22.91
N ILE A 113 -19.16 14.02 -21.62
CA ILE A 113 -20.03 14.67 -20.64
C ILE A 113 -20.14 16.17 -20.96
N GLN A 114 -19.05 16.80 -21.39
CA GLN A 114 -19.05 18.21 -21.74
C GLN A 114 -19.90 18.48 -23.00
N GLU A 115 -19.92 17.57 -23.97
CA GLU A 115 -20.71 17.65 -25.21
C GLU A 115 -22.20 17.44 -24.99
N LEU A 116 -22.66 16.89 -23.86
CA LEU A 116 -24.06 16.71 -23.55
C LEU A 116 -24.83 18.04 -23.62
N SER A 117 -25.95 18.06 -24.31
CA SER A 117 -26.82 19.21 -24.46
C SER A 117 -28.08 19.05 -23.60
N PRO A 118 -28.15 19.64 -22.40
CA PRO A 118 -29.29 19.51 -21.48
C PRO A 118 -30.55 20.14 -22.09
N LYS A 119 -31.67 19.43 -22.04
CA LYS A 119 -32.96 19.86 -22.55
C LYS A 119 -33.77 20.63 -21.51
N ASP A 120 -33.49 20.41 -20.23
CA ASP A 120 -34.18 21.04 -19.11
C ASP A 120 -33.22 21.32 -17.94
N ASP A 121 -33.71 21.94 -16.89
CA ASP A 121 -32.93 22.32 -15.70
C ASP A 121 -32.50 21.07 -14.89
N ALA A 122 -33.31 20.00 -14.91
CA ALA A 122 -32.94 18.75 -14.24
C ALA A 122 -31.75 18.10 -14.93
N GLN A 123 -31.74 17.99 -16.25
CA GLN A 123 -30.57 17.52 -17.02
C GLN A 123 -29.35 18.41 -16.85
N ARG A 124 -29.54 19.74 -16.74
CA ARG A 124 -28.45 20.70 -16.49
C ARG A 124 -27.78 20.42 -15.13
N SER A 125 -28.59 20.17 -14.10
CA SER A 125 -28.11 19.81 -12.77
C SER A 125 -27.39 18.47 -12.77
N LEU A 126 -27.95 17.43 -13.43
CA LEU A 126 -27.33 16.11 -13.54
C LEU A 126 -26.01 16.13 -14.30
N LYS A 127 -25.91 16.94 -15.37
CA LYS A 127 -24.64 17.17 -16.10
C LYS A 127 -23.58 17.77 -15.20
N ALA A 128 -23.93 18.81 -14.44
CA ALA A 128 -22.99 19.46 -13.50
C ALA A 128 -22.53 18.49 -12.40
N GLN A 129 -23.45 17.67 -11.87
CA GLN A 129 -23.14 16.64 -10.89
C GLN A 129 -22.22 15.55 -11.46
N ALA A 130 -22.51 15.05 -12.66
CA ALA A 130 -21.66 14.05 -13.32
C ALA A 130 -20.24 14.58 -13.54
N PHE A 131 -20.11 15.84 -13.95
CA PHE A 131 -18.84 16.50 -14.16
C PHE A 131 -18.03 16.63 -12.85
N SER A 132 -18.68 17.03 -11.75
CA SER A 132 -18.08 17.11 -10.43
C SER A 132 -17.56 15.74 -9.97
N ILE A 133 -18.40 14.69 -10.06
CA ILE A 133 -18.00 13.33 -9.65
C ILE A 133 -16.81 12.83 -10.47
N LEU A 134 -16.82 13.07 -11.80
CA LEU A 134 -15.71 12.67 -12.65
C LEU A 134 -14.42 13.40 -12.30
N THR A 135 -14.49 14.68 -11.96
CA THR A 135 -13.35 15.47 -11.48
C THR A 135 -12.79 14.90 -10.17
N ASP A 136 -13.68 14.54 -9.23
CA ASP A 136 -13.29 13.93 -7.96
C ASP A 136 -12.62 12.55 -8.17
N ILE A 137 -13.14 11.73 -9.10
CA ILE A 137 -12.51 10.46 -9.50
C ILE A 137 -11.08 10.70 -10.01
N GLN A 138 -10.91 11.70 -10.88
CA GLN A 138 -9.58 12.02 -11.41
C GLN A 138 -8.63 12.50 -10.31
N GLN A 139 -9.09 13.35 -9.41
CA GLN A 139 -8.30 13.84 -8.28
C GLN A 139 -7.87 12.67 -7.38
N THR A 140 -8.77 11.76 -7.01
CA THR A 140 -8.44 10.58 -6.20
C THR A 140 -7.39 9.71 -6.91
N ARG A 141 -7.52 9.48 -8.22
CA ARG A 141 -6.53 8.73 -9.01
C ARG A 141 -5.14 9.38 -9.03
N TRP A 142 -5.09 10.72 -9.16
CA TRP A 142 -3.82 11.46 -9.09
C TRP A 142 -3.19 11.37 -7.70
N LEU A 143 -3.99 11.44 -6.63
CA LEU A 143 -3.50 11.26 -5.26
C LEU A 143 -2.91 9.87 -5.06
N MET A 144 -3.60 8.81 -5.48
CA MET A 144 -3.07 7.43 -5.42
C MET A 144 -1.76 7.28 -6.19
N PHE A 145 -1.65 7.91 -7.36
CA PHE A 145 -0.43 7.88 -8.17
C PHE A 145 0.74 8.56 -7.46
N VAL A 146 0.53 9.76 -6.90
CA VAL A 146 1.56 10.52 -6.19
C VAL A 146 1.97 9.82 -4.90
N GLN A 147 1.01 9.26 -4.16
CA GLN A 147 1.28 8.52 -2.91
C GLN A 147 2.11 7.26 -3.14
N ARG A 148 1.95 6.60 -4.28
CA ARG A 148 2.79 5.45 -4.66
C ARG A 148 4.27 5.81 -4.76
N GLY A 149 4.60 7.04 -5.15
CA GLY A 149 5.97 7.57 -5.22
C GLY A 149 6.55 7.98 -3.87
N SER A 150 5.75 8.10 -2.81
CA SER A 150 6.23 8.36 -1.46
C SER A 150 6.84 7.08 -0.88
N SER A 151 8.05 6.78 -1.35
CA SER A 151 8.83 5.61 -0.96
C SER A 151 8.94 5.57 0.55
N PHE A 152 8.57 4.44 1.12
CA PHE A 152 8.97 4.04 2.47
C PHE A 152 10.43 4.44 2.67
N PRO A 153 10.77 5.15 3.76
CA PRO A 153 12.14 5.61 3.95
C PRO A 153 13.05 4.39 4.16
N MET A 154 13.55 3.85 3.03
CA MET A 154 14.46 2.70 2.98
C MET A 154 15.64 2.87 3.95
N LEU A 155 16.03 4.12 4.22
CA LEU A 155 17.06 4.46 5.19
C LEU A 155 16.73 3.94 6.59
N PHE A 156 15.49 4.08 7.07
CA PHE A 156 15.11 3.55 8.38
C PHE A 156 15.19 2.03 8.45
N LEU A 157 14.81 1.35 7.39
CA LEU A 157 14.92 -0.11 7.31
C LEU A 157 16.40 -0.55 7.39
N VAL A 158 17.29 0.13 6.66
CA VAL A 158 18.73 -0.13 6.70
C VAL A 158 19.29 0.06 8.12
N VAL A 159 18.91 1.13 8.80
CA VAL A 159 19.33 1.39 10.19
C VAL A 159 18.84 0.28 11.12
N VAL A 160 17.57 -0.10 11.04
CA VAL A 160 17.00 -1.17 11.88
C VAL A 160 17.69 -2.49 11.63
N VAL A 161 17.92 -2.88 10.37
CA VAL A 161 18.64 -4.11 10.02
C VAL A 161 20.07 -4.09 10.54
N SER A 162 20.76 -2.94 10.44
CA SER A 162 22.10 -2.76 11.00
C SER A 162 22.12 -2.96 12.52
N TRP A 163 21.20 -2.35 13.26
CA TRP A 163 21.08 -2.50 14.71
C TRP A 163 20.75 -3.94 15.11
N LEU A 164 19.81 -4.57 14.44
CA LEU A 164 19.48 -5.99 14.66
C LEU A 164 20.71 -6.88 14.43
N THR A 165 21.46 -6.63 13.37
CA THR A 165 22.70 -7.37 13.07
C THR A 165 23.71 -7.23 14.22
N MET A 166 23.92 -6.01 14.73
CA MET A 166 24.80 -5.77 15.89
C MET A 166 24.33 -6.52 17.15
N ILE A 167 23.02 -6.51 17.43
CA ILE A 167 22.44 -7.22 18.58
C ILE A 167 22.66 -8.73 18.44
N PHE A 168 22.36 -9.33 17.28
CA PHE A 168 22.56 -10.76 17.06
C PHE A 168 24.03 -11.18 17.10
N ILE A 169 24.95 -10.37 16.56
CA ILE A 169 26.39 -10.60 16.67
C ILE A 169 26.80 -10.60 18.15
N SER A 170 26.35 -9.63 18.94
CA SER A 170 26.66 -9.53 20.35
C SER A 170 26.13 -10.73 21.13
N PHE A 171 24.90 -11.17 20.89
CA PHE A 171 24.37 -12.40 21.48
C PHE A 171 25.20 -13.62 21.08
N GLY A 172 25.63 -13.76 19.84
CA GLY A 172 26.46 -14.85 19.35
C GLY A 172 27.86 -14.88 20.03
N LEU A 173 28.41 -13.69 20.38
CA LEU A 173 29.72 -13.57 21.07
C LEU A 173 29.64 -13.97 22.55
N PHE A 174 28.59 -13.55 23.26
CA PHE A 174 28.47 -13.67 24.70
C PHE A 174 27.64 -14.87 25.17
N ALA A 175 26.82 -15.43 24.30
CA ALA A 175 25.94 -16.55 24.62
C ALA A 175 26.74 -17.86 24.86
N PRO A 176 26.35 -18.66 25.85
CA PRO A 176 26.89 -20.02 26.01
C PRO A 176 26.40 -20.89 24.83
N ARG A 177 27.28 -21.81 24.42
CA ARG A 177 26.98 -22.73 23.29
C ARG A 177 26.04 -23.88 23.70
N ASN A 178 24.80 -23.57 24.02
CA ASN A 178 23.78 -24.55 24.37
C ASN A 178 22.71 -24.60 23.27
N ALA A 179 22.20 -25.81 23.02
CA ALA A 179 21.12 -26.00 22.01
C ALA A 179 19.91 -25.13 22.27
N THR A 180 19.53 -24.91 23.54
CA THR A 180 18.41 -24.04 23.94
C THR A 180 18.65 -22.58 23.53
N VAL A 181 19.88 -22.07 23.75
CA VAL A 181 20.21 -20.69 23.34
C VAL A 181 20.16 -20.52 21.83
N ILE A 182 20.70 -21.48 21.09
CA ILE A 182 20.67 -21.49 19.63
C ILE A 182 19.23 -21.51 19.13
N ALA A 183 18.37 -22.38 19.69
CA ALA A 183 16.96 -22.45 19.34
C ALA A 183 16.22 -21.13 19.63
N THR A 184 16.46 -20.52 20.79
CA THR A 184 15.85 -19.22 21.15
C THR A 184 16.28 -18.11 20.20
N LEU A 185 17.57 -17.99 19.89
CA LEU A 185 18.08 -16.98 18.95
C LEU A 185 17.51 -17.19 17.54
N LEU A 186 17.33 -18.44 17.11
CA LEU A 186 16.71 -18.75 15.83
C LEU A 186 15.25 -18.32 15.78
N VAL A 187 14.47 -18.60 16.84
CA VAL A 187 13.09 -18.13 16.95
C VAL A 187 13.01 -16.60 16.93
N CYS A 188 13.88 -15.92 17.67
CA CYS A 188 13.95 -14.46 17.64
C CYS A 188 14.28 -13.93 16.23
N ALA A 189 15.27 -14.52 15.55
CA ALA A 189 15.64 -14.13 14.19
C ALA A 189 14.49 -14.32 13.20
N LEU A 190 13.78 -15.44 13.27
CA LEU A 190 12.60 -15.70 12.44
C LEU A 190 11.49 -14.70 12.71
N SER A 191 11.23 -14.37 13.99
CA SER A 191 10.20 -13.40 14.37
C SER A 191 10.49 -12.00 13.82
N VAL A 192 11.75 -11.55 13.92
CA VAL A 192 12.19 -10.27 13.37
C VAL A 192 12.10 -10.26 11.84
N THR A 193 12.56 -11.35 11.20
CA THR A 193 12.45 -11.48 9.73
C THR A 193 10.99 -11.43 9.27
N ALA A 194 10.09 -12.10 9.96
CA ALA A 194 8.66 -12.04 9.67
C ALA A 194 8.08 -10.62 9.79
N ALA A 195 8.50 -9.87 10.82
CA ALA A 195 8.10 -8.47 10.99
C ALA A 195 8.59 -7.58 9.84
N ILE A 196 9.83 -7.75 9.41
CA ILE A 196 10.40 -7.01 8.27
C ILE A 196 9.66 -7.38 6.97
N LEU A 197 9.43 -8.67 6.72
CA LEU A 197 8.67 -9.12 5.56
C LEU A 197 7.25 -8.54 5.55
N MET A 198 6.57 -8.51 6.69
CA MET A 198 5.25 -7.90 6.82
C MET A 198 5.28 -6.40 6.47
N ILE A 199 6.31 -5.66 6.88
CA ILE A 199 6.47 -4.25 6.52
C ILE A 199 6.62 -4.09 4.99
N LEU A 200 7.45 -4.94 4.36
CA LEU A 200 7.68 -4.91 2.92
C LEU A 200 6.41 -5.26 2.14
N GLU A 201 5.68 -6.28 2.55
CA GLU A 201 4.40 -6.69 1.95
C GLU A 201 3.33 -5.59 2.05
N LEU A 202 3.18 -4.94 3.21
CA LEU A 202 2.23 -3.84 3.39
C LEU A 202 2.59 -2.60 2.55
N ASN A 203 3.85 -2.45 2.16
CA ASN A 203 4.31 -1.34 1.33
C ASN A 203 4.06 -1.57 -0.18
N THR A 204 3.67 -2.78 -0.58
CA THR A 204 3.30 -3.14 -1.96
C THR A 204 1.84 -3.61 -2.03
N PRO A 205 0.85 -2.73 -1.81
CA PRO A 205 -0.54 -3.12 -1.54
C PRO A 205 -1.28 -3.73 -2.73
N PHE A 206 -0.74 -3.67 -3.92
CA PHE A 206 -1.32 -4.27 -5.14
C PHE A 206 -0.58 -5.53 -5.60
N GLU A 207 0.49 -5.92 -4.90
CA GLU A 207 1.34 -7.08 -5.19
C GLU A 207 1.52 -7.95 -3.93
N GLY A 208 2.10 -9.14 -4.07
CA GLY A 208 2.50 -9.98 -2.94
C GLY A 208 1.37 -10.78 -2.30
N LEU A 209 1.60 -11.19 -1.04
CA LEU A 209 0.69 -12.04 -0.28
C LEU A 209 -0.47 -11.25 0.36
N ILE A 210 -0.21 -10.00 0.76
CA ILE A 210 -1.18 -9.10 1.41
C ILE A 210 -1.58 -8.01 0.40
N GLN A 211 -2.37 -8.38 -0.62
CA GLN A 211 -2.82 -7.44 -1.63
C GLN A 211 -4.24 -6.94 -1.37
N ILE A 212 -4.52 -5.69 -1.81
CA ILE A 212 -5.88 -5.15 -1.86
C ILE A 212 -6.65 -5.93 -2.92
N SER A 213 -7.79 -6.52 -2.52
CA SER A 213 -8.60 -7.32 -3.42
C SER A 213 -9.25 -6.48 -4.53
N PRO A 214 -9.23 -6.93 -5.80
CA PRO A 214 -9.98 -6.30 -6.88
C PRO A 214 -11.50 -6.50 -6.78
N ALA A 215 -11.98 -7.25 -5.77
CA ALA A 215 -13.39 -7.60 -5.63
C ALA A 215 -14.31 -6.37 -5.67
N GLN A 216 -13.97 -5.30 -4.94
CA GLN A 216 -14.78 -4.08 -4.89
C GLN A 216 -14.98 -3.43 -6.27
N LEU A 217 -13.92 -3.36 -7.08
CA LEU A 217 -14.02 -2.84 -8.45
C LEU A 217 -14.72 -3.83 -9.40
N ARG A 218 -14.58 -5.14 -9.20
CA ARG A 218 -15.32 -6.16 -9.95
C ARG A 218 -16.81 -6.12 -9.64
N ASP A 219 -17.18 -5.94 -8.38
CA ASP A 219 -18.58 -5.79 -7.96
C ASP A 219 -19.18 -4.52 -8.58
N THR A 220 -18.38 -3.45 -8.72
CA THR A 220 -18.77 -2.24 -9.45
C THR A 220 -19.18 -2.55 -10.89
N LEU A 221 -18.44 -3.41 -11.61
CA LEU A 221 -18.75 -3.81 -12.98
C LEU A 221 -20.10 -4.56 -13.12
N MET A 222 -20.54 -5.24 -12.06
CA MET A 222 -21.85 -5.91 -12.07
C MET A 222 -23.01 -4.92 -12.02
N VAL A 223 -22.77 -3.72 -11.50
CA VAL A 223 -23.79 -2.68 -11.28
C VAL A 223 -23.78 -1.61 -12.38
N VAL A 224 -22.60 -1.29 -12.92
CA VAL A 224 -22.39 -0.26 -13.95
C VAL A 224 -22.89 -0.76 -15.31
N GLY A 225 -23.72 0.05 -15.98
CA GLY A 225 -24.26 -0.26 -17.30
C GLY A 225 -25.60 -1.01 -17.29
N GLN A 226 -26.19 -1.26 -16.09
CA GLN A 226 -27.54 -1.85 -15.98
C GLN A 226 -28.66 -0.82 -16.11
#